data_8fe737949d46b956f14687fe16a29502
#
_entry.id   8fe737949d46b956f14687fe16a29502
#
_cell.length_a   1.000
_cell.length_b   1.000
_cell.length_c   1.000
_cell.angle_alpha   90.00
_cell.angle_beta   90.00
_cell.angle_gamma   90.00
#
_symmetry.space_group_name_H-M   'P 1'
#
loop_
_entity.id
_entity.type
_entity.pdbx_description
1 polymer ?
#
loop_
_entity_poly.entity_id
_entity_poly.type
_entity_poly.pdbx_seq_one_letter_code
_entity_poly.pdbx_strand_id
1 'polypeptide(L)'
;MRRIFLALATGVLSGQALAADVSVPRPPRTPVAFVPPPLTWSGIYIGGNGGYSFGRTTPSLGGLSGTRFSTNGVVAGGTIGGNYQTGAFVFGLEGDFDWNNIKGNPSVCIGCQASSTWLATARGRAGVAWDRLLFYGTVGAAFQNVKFAVTAPPLTNPLATTVNAIGWVGGGGVEYAISPNWSVKAEYLYVNFNNQTIGPGTFTLIENIVRGGVNYRF
;
A
#
# COMPACT_ATOMS: atom_id res chain seq x y z
N MET A 1 -53.28 -13.83 -99.62
CA MET A 1 -52.29 -14.77 -99.04
C MET A 1 -52.23 -14.49 -97.56
N ARG A 2 -52.94 -15.23 -96.73
CA ARG A 2 -53.02 -15.04 -95.25
C ARG A 2 -52.27 -16.23 -94.64
N ARG A 3 -51.18 -15.95 -93.95
CA ARG A 3 -50.43 -16.94 -93.16
C ARG A 3 -50.89 -16.88 -91.69
N ILE A 4 -51.48 -17.97 -91.23
CA ILE A 4 -51.96 -18.17 -89.88
C ILE A 4 -50.73 -18.73 -89.09
N PHE A 5 -50.31 -18.04 -88.04
CA PHE A 5 -49.29 -18.56 -87.08
C PHE A 5 -50.06 -19.18 -85.90
N LEU A 6 -49.83 -20.46 -85.71
CA LEU A 6 -50.32 -21.21 -84.55
C LEU A 6 -49.33 -21.06 -83.41
N ALA A 7 -49.68 -20.43 -82.30
CA ALA A 7 -48.84 -20.32 -81.13
C ALA A 7 -49.08 -21.51 -80.19
N LEU A 8 -48.07 -22.33 -79.97
CA LEU A 8 -48.06 -23.40 -78.96
C LEU A 8 -47.70 -22.77 -77.61
N ALA A 9 -48.62 -22.80 -76.67
CA ALA A 9 -48.36 -22.40 -75.26
C ALA A 9 -47.87 -23.65 -74.49
N THR A 10 -46.60 -23.70 -74.17
CA THR A 10 -46.04 -24.67 -73.25
C THR A 10 -46.16 -24.17 -71.78
N GLY A 11 -47.07 -24.79 -71.03
CA GLY A 11 -47.20 -24.53 -69.60
C GLY A 11 -46.05 -25.15 -68.80
N VAL A 12 -45.26 -24.30 -68.15
CA VAL A 12 -44.26 -24.72 -67.20
C VAL A 12 -44.91 -24.85 -65.85
N LEU A 13 -45.11 -26.08 -65.35
CA LEU A 13 -45.45 -26.34 -63.96
C LEU A 13 -44.20 -26.07 -63.07
N SER A 14 -44.19 -24.96 -62.40
CA SER A 14 -43.18 -24.67 -61.30
C SER A 14 -43.58 -25.46 -60.03
N GLY A 15 -42.97 -26.60 -59.84
CA GLY A 15 -43.05 -27.34 -58.59
C GLY A 15 -42.38 -26.53 -57.47
N GLN A 16 -43.16 -26.03 -56.50
CA GLN A 16 -42.63 -25.46 -55.27
C GLN A 16 -42.10 -26.58 -54.38
N ALA A 17 -40.79 -26.70 -54.28
CA ALA A 17 -40.16 -27.52 -53.28
C ALA A 17 -40.41 -26.89 -51.90
N LEU A 18 -41.29 -27.45 -51.09
CA LEU A 18 -41.36 -27.14 -49.64
C LEU A 18 -40.13 -27.70 -49.00
N ALA A 19 -39.11 -26.83 -48.80
CA ALA A 19 -37.99 -27.14 -47.92
C ALA A 19 -38.57 -27.26 -46.51
N ALA A 20 -38.76 -28.47 -46.02
CA ALA A 20 -39.03 -28.72 -44.61
C ALA A 20 -37.82 -28.24 -43.81
N ASP A 21 -37.99 -27.15 -43.08
CA ASP A 21 -36.98 -26.65 -42.12
C ASP A 21 -36.85 -27.69 -41.00
N VAL A 22 -35.91 -28.62 -41.17
CA VAL A 22 -35.54 -29.58 -40.13
C VAL A 22 -34.78 -28.78 -39.07
N SER A 23 -35.49 -28.40 -38.02
CA SER A 23 -34.88 -27.79 -36.85
C SER A 23 -33.87 -28.77 -36.24
N VAL A 24 -32.58 -28.59 -36.57
CA VAL A 24 -31.50 -29.35 -35.95
C VAL A 24 -31.50 -28.99 -34.46
N PRO A 25 -31.71 -29.97 -33.54
CA PRO A 25 -31.64 -29.71 -32.12
C PRO A 25 -30.27 -29.12 -31.79
N ARG A 26 -30.24 -27.86 -31.33
CA ARG A 26 -28.99 -27.26 -30.84
C ARG A 26 -28.51 -28.11 -29.65
N PRO A 27 -27.25 -28.61 -29.67
CA PRO A 27 -26.72 -29.30 -28.52
C PRO A 27 -26.85 -28.38 -27.28
N PRO A 28 -27.18 -28.95 -26.11
CA PRO A 28 -27.24 -28.19 -24.88
C PRO A 28 -25.93 -27.41 -24.71
N ARG A 29 -26.03 -26.10 -24.56
CA ARG A 29 -24.86 -25.28 -24.22
C ARG A 29 -24.38 -25.74 -22.84
N THR A 30 -23.26 -26.46 -22.79
CA THR A 30 -22.61 -26.73 -21.52
C THR A 30 -22.37 -25.37 -20.84
N PRO A 31 -22.80 -25.20 -19.59
CA PRO A 31 -22.49 -23.98 -18.85
C PRO A 31 -20.97 -23.78 -18.88
N VAL A 32 -20.52 -22.64 -19.39
CA VAL A 32 -19.10 -22.26 -19.30
C VAL A 32 -18.82 -22.14 -17.81
N ALA A 33 -18.06 -23.08 -17.29
CA ALA A 33 -17.62 -23.02 -15.91
C ALA A 33 -16.87 -21.70 -15.72
N PHE A 34 -17.38 -20.83 -14.85
CA PHE A 34 -16.68 -19.61 -14.46
C PHE A 34 -15.42 -20.04 -13.70
N VAL A 35 -14.29 -20.00 -14.39
CA VAL A 35 -12.97 -20.17 -13.77
C VAL A 35 -12.58 -18.80 -13.22
N PRO A 36 -12.52 -18.61 -11.89
CA PRO A 36 -12.06 -17.36 -11.33
C PRO A 36 -10.67 -17.04 -11.87
N PRO A 37 -10.36 -15.78 -12.18
CA PRO A 37 -9.01 -15.41 -12.62
C PRO A 37 -8.00 -15.82 -11.54
N PRO A 38 -6.83 -16.35 -11.95
CA PRO A 38 -5.79 -16.75 -11.00
C PRO A 38 -5.38 -15.55 -10.17
N LEU A 39 -5.20 -15.77 -8.86
CA LEU A 39 -4.73 -14.74 -7.95
C LEU A 39 -3.34 -14.29 -8.39
N THR A 40 -3.18 -13.01 -8.67
CA THR A 40 -1.88 -12.38 -8.94
C THR A 40 -1.64 -11.25 -7.96
N TRP A 41 -0.38 -11.08 -7.55
CA TRP A 41 0.05 -9.95 -6.73
C TRP A 41 0.46 -8.74 -7.57
N SER A 42 0.53 -8.88 -8.90
CA SER A 42 0.83 -7.77 -9.81
C SER A 42 -0.31 -6.77 -9.87
N GLY A 43 0.03 -5.49 -9.94
CA GLY A 43 -0.92 -4.39 -10.09
C GLY A 43 -0.60 -3.24 -9.16
N ILE A 44 -1.29 -2.14 -9.38
CA ILE A 44 -1.28 -0.97 -8.51
C ILE A 44 -2.30 -1.20 -7.38
N TYR A 45 -1.99 -0.73 -6.20
CA TYR A 45 -2.90 -0.80 -5.06
C TYR A 45 -2.89 0.48 -4.24
N ILE A 46 -4.00 0.71 -3.55
CA ILE A 46 -4.15 1.72 -2.53
C ILE A 46 -4.64 1.05 -1.26
N GLY A 47 -4.31 1.62 -0.10
CA GLY A 47 -4.72 1.03 1.16
C GLY A 47 -4.78 2.02 2.29
N GLY A 48 -5.33 1.53 3.41
CA GLY A 48 -5.29 2.20 4.70
C GLY A 48 -4.55 1.34 5.71
N ASN A 49 -3.83 1.98 6.60
CA ASN A 49 -3.09 1.31 7.66
C ASN A 49 -3.31 1.99 9.01
N GLY A 50 -3.10 1.23 10.09
CA GLY A 50 -3.13 1.74 11.44
C GLY A 50 -2.33 0.85 12.38
N GLY A 51 -1.72 1.46 13.40
CA GLY A 51 -0.85 0.75 14.29
C GLY A 51 -0.32 1.58 15.45
N TYR A 52 0.73 1.08 16.03
CA TYR A 52 1.35 1.68 17.19
C TYR A 52 2.87 1.78 17.00
N SER A 53 3.41 2.97 17.29
CA SER A 53 4.84 3.24 17.32
C SER A 53 5.34 3.26 18.74
N PHE A 54 6.47 2.60 18.97
CA PHE A 54 7.22 2.64 20.21
C PHE A 54 8.70 2.84 19.90
N GLY A 55 9.30 3.82 20.54
CA GLY A 55 10.65 4.24 20.21
C GLY A 55 11.43 4.74 21.38
N ARG A 56 12.66 5.12 21.11
CA ARG A 56 13.59 5.71 22.07
C ARG A 56 14.33 6.87 21.43
N THR A 57 14.40 7.97 22.15
CA THR A 57 15.19 9.13 21.76
C THR A 57 16.37 9.25 22.70
N THR A 58 17.57 9.42 22.13
CA THR A 58 18.79 9.67 22.87
C THR A 58 19.31 11.05 22.46
N PRO A 59 19.20 12.07 23.34
CA PRO A 59 19.82 13.36 23.10
C PRO A 59 21.33 13.29 23.41
N SER A 60 22.14 14.06 22.69
CA SER A 60 23.56 14.23 22.94
C SER A 60 23.92 15.71 22.81
N LEU A 61 24.59 16.26 23.80
CA LEU A 61 25.06 17.64 23.84
C LEU A 61 26.56 17.67 24.14
N GLY A 62 27.38 18.24 23.25
CA GLY A 62 28.82 18.37 23.44
C GLY A 62 29.56 17.03 23.65
N GLY A 63 29.04 15.93 23.06
CA GLY A 63 29.65 14.60 23.24
C GLY A 63 29.18 13.83 24.48
N LEU A 64 28.38 14.45 25.35
CA LEU A 64 27.77 13.80 26.50
C LEU A 64 26.39 13.25 26.12
N SER A 65 26.22 11.94 26.25
CA SER A 65 24.92 11.29 26.04
C SER A 65 23.99 11.60 27.20
N GLY A 66 22.83 12.21 26.91
CA GLY A 66 21.77 12.42 27.88
C GLY A 66 20.97 11.15 28.19
N THR A 67 20.05 11.24 29.15
CA THR A 67 19.20 10.13 29.55
C THR A 67 18.22 9.80 28.42
N ARG A 68 18.12 8.52 28.05
CA ARG A 68 17.16 8.00 27.08
C ARG A 68 15.73 8.13 27.59
N PHE A 69 14.82 8.54 26.74
CA PHE A 69 13.40 8.55 27.05
C PHE A 69 12.60 7.83 25.99
N SER A 70 11.50 7.23 26.40
CA SER A 70 10.59 6.50 25.52
C SER A 70 9.66 7.46 24.80
N THR A 71 9.44 7.20 23.52
CA THR A 71 8.43 7.87 22.68
C THR A 71 7.46 6.82 22.17
N ASN A 72 6.19 7.08 22.31
CA ASN A 72 5.16 6.16 21.81
C ASN A 72 3.92 6.91 21.34
N GLY A 73 3.15 6.27 20.47
CA GLY A 73 1.93 6.85 19.93
C GLY A 73 1.25 5.98 18.90
N VAL A 74 0.04 6.36 18.55
CA VAL A 74 -0.74 5.73 17.48
C VAL A 74 -0.30 6.31 16.15
N VAL A 75 -0.24 5.47 15.12
CA VAL A 75 -0.02 5.85 13.72
C VAL A 75 -1.21 5.34 12.89
N ALA A 76 -1.69 6.17 11.96
CA ALA A 76 -2.74 5.79 11.03
C ALA A 76 -2.58 6.58 9.73
N GLY A 77 -2.76 5.94 8.59
CA GLY A 77 -2.53 6.61 7.33
C GLY A 77 -2.96 5.84 6.11
N GLY A 78 -2.45 6.30 4.98
CA GLY A 78 -2.70 5.73 3.67
C GLY A 78 -1.43 5.18 3.03
N THR A 79 -1.63 4.16 2.21
CA THR A 79 -0.60 3.48 1.43
C THR A 79 -0.96 3.53 -0.04
N ILE A 80 0.03 3.76 -0.89
CA ILE A 80 -0.05 3.56 -2.34
C ILE A 80 1.14 2.76 -2.80
N GLY A 81 0.94 1.81 -3.70
CA GLY A 81 2.05 1.00 -4.19
C GLY A 81 1.74 0.27 -5.49
N GLY A 82 2.75 -0.41 -5.99
CA GLY A 82 2.64 -1.28 -7.14
C GLY A 82 3.56 -2.47 -7.00
N ASN A 83 3.07 -3.65 -7.38
CA ASN A 83 3.80 -4.90 -7.35
C ASN A 83 3.92 -5.48 -8.76
N TYR A 84 5.00 -6.18 -8.98
CA TYR A 84 5.25 -7.05 -10.12
C TYR A 84 5.60 -8.45 -9.63
N GLN A 85 4.82 -9.45 -10.07
CA GLN A 85 5.03 -10.85 -9.71
C GLN A 85 5.63 -11.62 -10.89
N THR A 86 6.66 -12.41 -10.60
CA THR A 86 7.25 -13.36 -11.53
C THR A 86 7.42 -14.71 -10.83
N GLY A 87 6.59 -15.69 -11.23
CA GLY A 87 6.48 -16.95 -10.50
C GLY A 87 6.05 -16.75 -9.05
N ALA A 88 6.84 -17.24 -8.11
CA ALA A 88 6.61 -17.06 -6.68
C ALA A 88 7.16 -15.73 -6.13
N PHE A 89 7.99 -15.01 -6.89
CA PHE A 89 8.63 -13.79 -6.41
C PHE A 89 7.79 -12.57 -6.74
N VAL A 90 7.70 -11.65 -5.76
CA VAL A 90 7.00 -10.37 -5.87
C VAL A 90 7.96 -9.25 -5.54
N PHE A 91 8.05 -8.26 -6.41
CA PHE A 91 8.83 -7.05 -6.22
C PHE A 91 7.90 -5.84 -6.33
N GLY A 92 8.14 -4.80 -5.54
CA GLY A 92 7.26 -3.64 -5.58
C GLY A 92 7.89 -2.39 -5.00
N LEU A 93 7.16 -1.29 -5.21
CA LEU A 93 7.42 0.00 -4.57
C LEU A 93 6.17 0.39 -3.79
N GLU A 94 6.38 0.95 -2.61
CA GLU A 94 5.31 1.38 -1.70
C GLU A 94 5.65 2.75 -1.12
N GLY A 95 4.67 3.64 -1.11
CA GLY A 95 4.73 4.92 -0.41
C GLY A 95 3.64 4.98 0.64
N ASP A 96 3.96 5.47 1.83
CA ASP A 96 3.02 5.70 2.92
C ASP A 96 3.02 7.15 3.35
N PHE A 97 1.86 7.61 3.78
CA PHE A 97 1.72 8.85 4.52
C PHE A 97 0.85 8.59 5.75
N ASP A 98 1.45 8.67 6.92
CA ASP A 98 0.83 8.37 8.20
C ASP A 98 0.75 9.62 9.07
N TRP A 99 -0.43 9.91 9.62
CA TRP A 99 -0.57 10.80 10.76
C TRP A 99 -0.17 10.05 12.03
N ASN A 100 0.58 10.71 12.87
CA ASN A 100 0.99 10.15 14.13
C ASN A 100 0.71 11.11 15.29
N ASN A 101 0.51 10.56 16.48
CA ASN A 101 0.38 11.32 17.72
C ASN A 101 1.45 10.82 18.71
N ILE A 102 2.70 10.87 18.26
CA ILE A 102 3.84 10.42 19.07
C ILE A 102 4.22 11.54 20.03
N LYS A 103 4.26 11.21 21.31
CA LYS A 103 4.65 12.12 22.38
C LYS A 103 5.75 11.48 23.21
N GLY A 104 6.73 12.30 23.59
CA GLY A 104 7.80 11.93 24.50
C GLY A 104 8.02 13.03 25.52
N ASN A 105 8.03 12.67 26.79
CA ASN A 105 8.37 13.57 27.91
C ASN A 105 9.75 13.21 28.43
N PRO A 106 10.79 13.99 28.12
CA PRO A 106 12.11 13.77 28.68
C PRO A 106 12.09 14.10 30.18
N SER A 107 12.38 13.11 31.03
CA SER A 107 12.40 13.27 32.49
C SER A 107 13.49 14.18 33.00
N VAL A 108 14.48 14.53 32.15
CA VAL A 108 15.67 15.33 32.51
C VAL A 108 15.50 16.82 32.22
N CYS A 109 14.53 17.18 31.39
CA CYS A 109 14.25 18.56 31.05
C CYS A 109 12.84 18.94 31.46
N ILE A 110 12.70 19.71 32.53
CA ILE A 110 11.43 20.22 33.02
C ILE A 110 10.86 21.16 31.92
N GLY A 111 9.67 20.81 31.34
CA GLY A 111 9.03 21.60 30.30
C GLY A 111 9.51 21.33 28.87
N CYS A 112 10.36 20.34 28.62
CA CYS A 112 10.68 19.91 27.26
C CYS A 112 9.64 18.91 26.75
N GLN A 113 9.16 19.13 25.53
CA GLN A 113 8.24 18.22 24.83
C GLN A 113 8.79 17.96 23.43
N ALA A 114 8.79 16.68 23.05
CA ALA A 114 9.05 16.26 21.67
C ALA A 114 7.75 15.65 21.11
N SER A 115 7.29 16.13 19.97
CA SER A 115 6.10 15.58 19.32
C SER A 115 6.32 15.47 17.82
N SER A 116 5.76 14.42 17.23
CA SER A 116 5.68 14.24 15.78
C SER A 116 4.22 14.19 15.37
N THR A 117 3.92 14.69 14.18
CA THR A 117 2.55 14.78 13.66
C THR A 117 2.34 13.99 12.38
N TRP A 118 3.40 13.72 11.62
CA TRP A 118 3.31 12.91 10.42
C TRP A 118 4.62 12.17 10.13
N LEU A 119 4.49 11.03 9.48
CA LEU A 119 5.57 10.20 8.96
C LEU A 119 5.24 9.84 7.51
N ALA A 120 6.18 10.05 6.60
CA ALA A 120 6.07 9.58 5.22
C ALA A 120 7.21 8.62 4.93
N THR A 121 6.94 7.56 4.16
CA THR A 121 7.96 6.60 3.75
C THR A 121 7.89 6.32 2.25
N ALA A 122 9.05 6.05 1.63
CA ALA A 122 9.17 5.56 0.27
C ALA A 122 10.07 4.32 0.30
N ARG A 123 9.52 3.16 -0.06
CA ARG A 123 10.16 1.87 0.19
C ARG A 123 10.10 0.95 -1.04
N GLY A 124 11.19 0.20 -1.26
CA GLY A 124 11.16 -1.01 -2.06
C GLY A 124 10.69 -2.19 -1.23
N ARG A 125 9.94 -3.11 -1.83
CA ARG A 125 9.55 -4.38 -1.21
C ARG A 125 9.90 -5.56 -2.10
N ALA A 126 10.30 -6.68 -1.49
CA ALA A 126 10.58 -7.93 -2.17
C ALA A 126 10.05 -9.09 -1.31
N GLY A 127 9.41 -10.08 -1.93
CA GLY A 127 8.80 -11.16 -1.18
C GLY A 127 8.54 -12.41 -2.00
N VAL A 128 7.99 -13.41 -1.32
CA VAL A 128 7.60 -14.69 -1.89
C VAL A 128 6.11 -14.89 -1.65
N ALA A 129 5.38 -15.13 -2.74
CA ALA A 129 3.97 -15.45 -2.73
C ALA A 129 3.78 -16.97 -2.67
N TRP A 130 2.98 -17.42 -1.72
CA TRP A 130 2.54 -18.80 -1.57
C TRP A 130 1.01 -18.83 -1.48
N ASP A 131 0.36 -19.20 -2.58
CA ASP A 131 -1.09 -19.15 -2.73
C ASP A 131 -1.63 -17.74 -2.41
N ARG A 132 -2.37 -17.59 -1.33
CA ARG A 132 -2.97 -16.33 -0.88
C ARG A 132 -2.11 -15.54 0.10
N LEU A 133 -0.94 -16.03 0.45
CA LEU A 133 -0.01 -15.40 1.38
C LEU A 133 1.18 -14.80 0.62
N LEU A 134 1.56 -13.60 1.00
CA LEU A 134 2.79 -12.94 0.56
C LEU A 134 3.62 -12.58 1.79
N PHE A 135 4.80 -13.19 1.91
CA PHE A 135 5.82 -12.82 2.89
C PHE A 135 6.79 -11.87 2.23
N TYR A 136 7.06 -10.73 2.83
CA TYR A 136 7.92 -9.72 2.22
C TYR A 136 8.81 -9.01 3.22
N GLY A 137 9.99 -8.58 2.74
CA GLY A 137 10.85 -7.59 3.36
C GLY A 137 10.72 -6.26 2.64
N THR A 138 11.02 -5.17 3.35
CA THR A 138 10.96 -3.81 2.81
C THR A 138 12.09 -2.95 3.34
N VAL A 139 12.58 -2.03 2.50
CA VAL A 139 13.62 -1.06 2.86
C VAL A 139 13.44 0.22 2.07
N GLY A 140 13.77 1.37 2.68
CA GLY A 140 13.62 2.65 2.01
C GLY A 140 13.99 3.86 2.85
N ALA A 141 13.47 5.01 2.44
CA ALA A 141 13.65 6.29 3.12
C ALA A 141 12.40 6.64 3.95
N ALA A 142 12.64 7.30 5.09
CA ALA A 142 11.62 7.82 5.98
C ALA A 142 11.82 9.33 6.16
N PHE A 143 10.70 10.05 6.20
CA PHE A 143 10.62 11.49 6.37
C PHE A 143 9.64 11.79 7.49
N GLN A 144 10.05 12.58 8.47
CA GLN A 144 9.24 12.89 9.65
C GLN A 144 9.43 14.33 10.07
N ASN A 145 8.36 14.96 10.54
CA ASN A 145 8.49 16.24 11.19
C ASN A 145 8.55 16.06 12.72
N VAL A 146 9.53 16.67 13.34
CA VAL A 146 9.70 16.64 14.79
C VAL A 146 9.64 18.07 15.33
N LYS A 147 8.72 18.30 16.26
CA LYS A 147 8.55 19.57 16.96
C LYS A 147 9.15 19.44 18.35
N PHE A 148 10.07 20.32 18.66
CA PHE A 148 10.62 20.47 20.01
C PHE A 148 10.09 21.76 20.63
N ALA A 149 9.54 21.67 21.82
CA ALA A 149 9.12 22.82 22.61
C ALA A 149 9.80 22.77 23.97
N VAL A 150 10.37 23.90 24.40
CA VAL A 150 10.96 24.09 25.73
C VAL A 150 10.19 25.17 26.46
N THR A 151 9.54 24.80 27.56
CA THR A 151 8.73 25.69 28.39
C THR A 151 9.29 25.73 29.81
N ALA A 152 10.61 25.90 29.96
CA ALA A 152 11.25 25.92 31.30
C ALA A 152 11.33 27.34 31.85
N PRO A 153 10.96 27.61 33.11
CA PRO A 153 11.27 28.88 33.77
C PRO A 153 12.79 29.15 33.78
N PRO A 154 13.28 30.38 33.53
CA PRO A 154 12.55 31.64 33.52
C PRO A 154 12.04 32.11 32.13
N LEU A 155 11.96 31.25 31.11
CA LEU A 155 11.51 31.63 29.78
C LEU A 155 10.01 31.99 29.81
N THR A 156 9.70 33.23 29.54
CA THR A 156 8.31 33.72 29.40
C THR A 156 7.67 33.30 28.08
N ASN A 157 8.48 32.93 27.08
CA ASN A 157 8.01 32.45 25.79
C ASN A 157 8.56 31.05 25.52
N PRO A 158 7.72 30.09 25.13
CA PRO A 158 8.18 28.77 24.73
C PRO A 158 9.05 28.85 23.48
N LEU A 159 10.25 28.30 23.54
CA LEU A 159 11.09 28.14 22.36
C LEU A 159 10.62 26.90 21.62
N ALA A 160 10.00 27.08 20.44
CA ALA A 160 9.54 25.99 19.59
C ALA A 160 10.35 25.95 18.30
N THR A 161 10.94 24.82 18.00
CA THR A 161 11.66 24.56 16.74
C THR A 161 11.08 23.33 16.07
N THR A 162 10.83 23.42 14.75
CA THR A 162 10.41 22.29 13.93
C THR A 162 11.55 21.87 13.01
N VAL A 163 11.90 20.59 13.02
CA VAL A 163 12.95 20.01 12.17
C VAL A 163 12.36 18.90 11.35
N ASN A 164 12.67 18.87 10.05
CA ASN A 164 12.35 17.75 9.18
C ASN A 164 13.49 16.74 9.24
N ALA A 165 13.22 15.58 9.81
CA ALA A 165 14.17 14.50 9.94
C ALA A 165 14.07 13.57 8.72
N ILE A 166 15.22 13.17 8.18
CA ILE A 166 15.33 12.19 7.13
C ILE A 166 16.09 10.99 7.70
N GLY A 167 15.55 9.80 7.46
CA GLY A 167 16.12 8.56 7.96
C GLY A 167 15.91 7.40 6.98
N TRP A 168 16.30 6.23 7.41
CA TRP A 168 16.03 5.00 6.71
C TRP A 168 15.00 4.15 7.46
N VAL A 169 14.26 3.33 6.71
CA VAL A 169 13.28 2.40 7.23
C VAL A 169 13.54 1.02 6.66
N GLY A 170 13.45 0.01 7.51
CA GLY A 170 13.53 -1.39 7.09
C GLY A 170 12.54 -2.22 7.89
N GLY A 171 12.04 -3.28 7.29
CA GLY A 171 11.05 -4.11 7.97
C GLY A 171 10.59 -5.29 7.16
N GLY A 172 9.47 -5.85 7.55
CA GLY A 172 8.85 -6.95 6.85
C GLY A 172 7.45 -7.21 7.34
N GLY A 173 6.73 -8.02 6.58
CA GLY A 173 5.35 -8.31 6.89
C GLY A 173 4.81 -9.51 6.15
N VAL A 174 3.57 -9.80 6.45
CA VAL A 174 2.76 -10.80 5.78
C VAL A 174 1.48 -10.15 5.27
N GLU A 175 1.10 -10.47 4.04
CA GLU A 175 -0.13 -9.99 3.41
C GLU A 175 -0.96 -11.19 2.95
N TYR A 176 -2.25 -11.18 3.26
CA TYR A 176 -3.19 -12.24 2.90
C TYR A 176 -4.26 -11.72 1.95
N ALA A 177 -4.41 -12.34 0.79
CA ALA A 177 -5.43 -12.01 -0.20
C ALA A 177 -6.78 -12.64 0.20
N ILE A 178 -7.70 -11.81 0.66
CA ILE A 178 -9.09 -12.21 0.97
C ILE A 178 -9.84 -12.50 -0.33
N SER A 179 -9.62 -11.67 -1.34
CA SER A 179 -10.19 -11.81 -2.69
C SER A 179 -9.14 -11.40 -3.73
N PRO A 180 -9.40 -11.51 -5.04
CA PRO A 180 -8.47 -11.04 -6.07
C PRO A 180 -8.06 -9.56 -5.92
N ASN A 181 -8.96 -8.72 -5.40
CA ASN A 181 -8.75 -7.28 -5.27
C ASN A 181 -8.45 -6.82 -3.83
N TRP A 182 -8.83 -7.58 -2.81
CA TRP A 182 -8.69 -7.16 -1.41
C TRP A 182 -7.68 -8.02 -0.67
N SER A 183 -6.81 -7.36 0.07
CA SER A 183 -5.86 -8.02 0.97
C SER A 183 -5.77 -7.30 2.31
N VAL A 184 -5.34 -8.05 3.34
CA VAL A 184 -5.00 -7.53 4.67
C VAL A 184 -3.54 -7.79 4.91
N LYS A 185 -2.86 -6.82 5.54
CA LYS A 185 -1.43 -6.95 5.87
C LYS A 185 -1.17 -6.72 7.35
N ALA A 186 -0.14 -7.40 7.87
CA ALA A 186 0.49 -7.10 9.15
C ALA A 186 1.97 -6.84 8.89
N GLU A 187 2.51 -5.76 9.44
CA GLU A 187 3.85 -5.27 9.13
C GLU A 187 4.55 -4.75 10.37
N TYR A 188 5.84 -5.02 10.45
CA TYR A 188 6.76 -4.42 11.41
C TYR A 188 7.77 -3.56 10.67
N LEU A 189 7.96 -2.32 11.12
CA LEU A 189 8.92 -1.37 10.57
C LEU A 189 9.87 -0.89 11.68
N TYR A 190 11.15 -0.90 11.37
CA TYR A 190 12.21 -0.26 12.13
C TYR A 190 12.62 1.01 11.39
N VAL A 191 12.44 2.15 12.02
CA VAL A 191 12.77 3.47 11.46
C VAL A 191 13.89 4.09 12.27
N ASN A 192 14.91 4.59 11.59
CA ASN A 192 16.06 5.18 12.24
C ASN A 192 16.40 6.55 11.61
N PHE A 193 16.27 7.59 12.41
CA PHE A 193 16.67 8.96 12.08
C PHE A 193 18.01 9.26 12.75
N ASN A 194 19.10 8.89 12.07
CA ASN A 194 20.46 9.09 12.59
C ASN A 194 20.82 10.57 12.69
N ASN A 195 21.47 10.95 13.79
CA ASN A 195 22.22 12.19 13.98
C ASN A 195 21.58 13.45 13.39
N GLN A 196 20.36 13.75 13.86
CA GLN A 196 19.75 15.04 13.55
C GLN A 196 20.38 16.14 14.41
N THR A 197 20.84 17.21 13.76
CA THR A 197 21.50 18.32 14.46
C THR A 197 20.50 19.43 14.75
N ILE A 198 20.40 19.86 16.00
CA ILE A 198 19.62 21.03 16.42
C ILE A 198 20.54 21.95 17.23
N GLY A 199 20.97 23.07 16.64
CA GLY A 199 21.93 23.96 17.27
C GLY A 199 23.23 23.23 17.61
N PRO A 200 23.75 23.33 18.86
CA PRO A 200 24.98 22.62 19.29
C PRO A 200 24.74 21.15 19.68
N GLY A 201 23.50 20.65 19.63
CA GLY A 201 23.13 19.28 20.02
C GLY A 201 22.81 18.36 18.84
N THR A 202 23.01 17.06 19.07
CA THR A 202 22.55 16.01 18.15
C THR A 202 21.59 15.08 18.88
N PHE A 203 20.65 14.50 18.14
CA PHE A 203 19.78 13.45 18.68
C PHE A 203 19.62 12.32 17.68
N THR A 204 19.48 11.12 18.20
CA THR A 204 19.14 9.92 17.44
C THR A 204 17.74 9.48 17.84
N LEU A 205 16.87 9.29 16.86
CA LEU A 205 15.51 8.80 17.06
C LEU A 205 15.37 7.44 16.39
N ILE A 206 14.98 6.45 17.18
CA ILE A 206 14.69 5.09 16.71
C ILE A 206 13.23 4.79 17.02
N GLU A 207 12.48 4.39 16.02
CA GLU A 207 11.08 4.02 16.13
C GLU A 207 10.87 2.60 15.61
N ASN A 208 10.04 1.86 16.34
CA ASN A 208 9.55 0.53 15.95
C ASN A 208 8.04 0.66 15.78
N ILE A 209 7.52 0.29 14.64
CA ILE A 209 6.11 0.42 14.29
C ILE A 209 5.56 -0.97 14.01
N VAL A 210 4.49 -1.35 14.71
CA VAL A 210 3.66 -2.51 14.38
C VAL A 210 2.34 -2.00 13.85
N ARG A 211 1.98 -2.39 12.64
CA ARG A 211 0.76 -1.91 11.99
C ARG A 211 0.05 -3.00 11.20
N GLY A 212 -1.27 -2.87 11.11
CA GLY A 212 -2.12 -3.63 10.21
C GLY A 212 -2.66 -2.73 9.12
N GLY A 213 -3.04 -3.31 7.99
CA GLY A 213 -3.62 -2.54 6.89
C GLY A 213 -4.51 -3.38 6.00
N VAL A 214 -5.30 -2.67 5.19
CA VAL A 214 -6.16 -3.24 4.16
C VAL A 214 -5.81 -2.57 2.84
N ASN A 215 -5.60 -3.36 1.79
CA ASN A 215 -5.27 -2.87 0.45
C ASN A 215 -6.35 -3.28 -0.55
N TYR A 216 -6.62 -2.39 -1.48
CA TYR A 216 -7.40 -2.64 -2.68
C TYR A 216 -6.50 -2.58 -3.90
N ARG A 217 -6.47 -3.66 -4.69
CA ARG A 217 -5.68 -3.82 -5.92
C ARG A 217 -6.58 -3.70 -7.14
N PHE A 218 -6.12 -2.92 -8.10
CA PHE A 218 -6.80 -2.68 -9.38
C PHE A 218 -6.46 -3.73 -10.42
#